data_3e93c08efa562ce8d398b8f16c0ce96c
#
_entry.id   3e93c08efa562ce8d398b8f16c0ce96c
#
_cell.length_a   1.000
_cell.length_b   1.000
_cell.length_c   1.000
_cell.angle_alpha   90.00
_cell.angle_beta   90.00
_cell.angle_gamma   90.00
#
_symmetry.space_group_name_H-M   'P 1'
#
loop_
_entity.id
_entity.type
_entity.pdbx_description
1 polymer ?
#
loop_
_entity_poly.entity_id
_entity_poly.type
_entity_poly.pdbx_seq_one_letter_code
_entity_poly.pdbx_strand_id
1 'polypeptide(L)'
;MTWQERRIVTFLSAVLAVLFAIVLVLLGARYKQNRAEKEAAQEAGSTVPAADPMAYNALSYENGSFTLSFSLDENGNWVWADDPSFPLDDTTILGITGQLAAWNPQQTVTDEAVLADAGFDQPSGSLTASAASGSTTLLFGRTTNAGNSYYVRLNGDETTAYILPGTLYQLMSRPIYDMMELPTLPELPEDRLLSITIQGPDEEDGTVGRVTVLTAYQGEEGTSWRGDGANITDAPVVRALLEDFAALTITKCVDYHPSDDAAALCGFDNPAAKVSIRYTTETDAEQTLQLTIGSRLPDETGRYVQLGDDSTIYFLPTELLDPLMAVSVKGLEG
;
A
#
# COMPACT_ATOMS: atom_id res chain seq x y z
N MET A 1 -32.76 -41.59 12.13
CA MET A 1 -32.85 -40.14 11.92
C MET A 1 -34.04 -39.60 12.69
N THR A 2 -33.80 -38.83 13.74
CA THR A 2 -34.87 -38.30 14.60
C THR A 2 -35.65 -37.19 13.85
N TRP A 3 -36.86 -36.89 14.30
CA TRP A 3 -37.70 -35.88 13.66
C TRP A 3 -37.04 -34.46 13.67
N GLN A 4 -36.19 -34.18 14.67
CA GLN A 4 -35.39 -32.95 14.75
C GLN A 4 -34.27 -32.93 13.71
N GLU A 5 -33.57 -34.02 13.47
CA GLU A 5 -32.51 -34.11 12.45
C GLU A 5 -33.08 -33.88 11.04
N ARG A 6 -34.26 -34.37 10.75
CA ARG A 6 -34.93 -34.12 9.45
C ARG A 6 -35.26 -32.64 9.25
N ARG A 7 -35.70 -31.91 10.30
CA ARG A 7 -35.98 -30.48 10.20
C ARG A 7 -34.71 -29.65 10.00
N ILE A 8 -33.62 -29.99 10.66
CA ILE A 8 -32.32 -29.32 10.50
C ILE A 8 -31.78 -29.54 9.09
N VAL A 9 -31.84 -30.78 8.57
CA VAL A 9 -31.40 -31.07 7.21
C VAL A 9 -32.24 -30.36 6.16
N THR A 10 -33.58 -30.26 6.36
CA THR A 10 -34.45 -29.52 5.44
C THR A 10 -34.20 -28.03 5.49
N PHE A 11 -33.93 -27.47 6.66
CA PHE A 11 -33.57 -26.06 6.81
C PHE A 11 -32.22 -25.74 6.17
N LEU A 12 -31.18 -26.55 6.42
CA LEU A 12 -29.86 -26.39 5.82
C LEU A 12 -29.90 -26.56 4.29
N SER A 13 -30.68 -27.50 3.74
CA SER A 13 -30.84 -27.63 2.29
C SER A 13 -31.59 -26.46 1.67
N ALA A 14 -32.56 -25.85 2.38
CA ALA A 14 -33.23 -24.63 1.91
C ALA A 14 -32.29 -23.43 1.89
N VAL A 15 -31.48 -23.25 2.94
CA VAL A 15 -30.45 -22.19 2.99
C VAL A 15 -29.41 -22.37 1.89
N LEU A 16 -28.94 -23.61 1.68
CA LEU A 16 -28.00 -23.91 0.61
C LEU A 16 -28.58 -23.63 -0.79
N ALA A 17 -29.87 -23.96 -1.00
CA ALA A 17 -30.54 -23.65 -2.26
C ALA A 17 -30.69 -22.15 -2.52
N VAL A 18 -30.95 -21.36 -1.45
CA VAL A 18 -31.02 -19.89 -1.55
C VAL A 18 -29.65 -19.31 -1.86
N LEU A 19 -28.59 -19.75 -1.16
CA LEU A 19 -27.22 -19.32 -1.44
C LEU A 19 -26.80 -19.68 -2.88
N PHE A 20 -27.13 -20.87 -3.34
CA PHE A 20 -26.85 -21.29 -4.71
C PHE A 20 -27.61 -20.44 -5.74
N ALA A 21 -28.86 -20.07 -5.46
CA ALA A 21 -29.63 -19.18 -6.32
C ALA A 21 -29.03 -17.77 -6.36
N ILE A 22 -28.54 -17.23 -5.22
CA ILE A 22 -27.84 -15.95 -5.16
C ILE A 22 -26.56 -15.99 -5.98
N VAL A 23 -25.76 -17.04 -5.85
CA VAL A 23 -24.54 -17.22 -6.66
C VAL A 23 -24.86 -17.28 -8.15
N LEU A 24 -25.92 -17.99 -8.57
CA LEU A 24 -26.33 -18.02 -9.96
C LEU A 24 -26.81 -16.65 -10.49
N VAL A 25 -27.49 -15.87 -9.65
CA VAL A 25 -27.92 -14.49 -10.01
C VAL A 25 -26.70 -13.59 -10.15
N LEU A 26 -25.73 -13.68 -9.25
CA LEU A 26 -24.48 -12.89 -9.29
C LEU A 26 -23.63 -13.30 -10.51
N LEU A 27 -23.50 -14.59 -10.79
CA LEU A 27 -22.82 -15.08 -11.99
C LEU A 27 -23.53 -14.64 -13.26
N GLY A 28 -24.86 -14.68 -13.29
CA GLY A 28 -25.68 -14.20 -14.41
C GLY A 28 -25.59 -12.68 -14.62
N ALA A 29 -25.51 -11.90 -13.52
CA ALA A 29 -25.28 -10.46 -13.57
C ALA A 29 -23.86 -10.14 -14.11
N ARG A 30 -22.81 -10.81 -13.59
CA ARG A 30 -21.45 -10.71 -14.12
C ARG A 30 -21.36 -11.11 -15.60
N TYR A 31 -22.02 -12.21 -15.98
CA TYR A 31 -22.03 -12.64 -17.38
C TYR A 31 -22.73 -11.63 -18.31
N LYS A 32 -23.84 -11.02 -17.86
CA LYS A 32 -24.51 -9.94 -18.59
C LYS A 32 -23.65 -8.67 -18.67
N GLN A 33 -22.97 -8.30 -17.59
CA GLN A 33 -22.08 -7.15 -17.55
C GLN A 33 -20.90 -7.36 -18.50
N ASN A 34 -20.21 -8.52 -18.42
CA ASN A 34 -19.11 -8.86 -19.32
C ASN A 34 -19.55 -8.94 -20.80
N ARG A 35 -20.81 -9.33 -21.05
CA ARG A 35 -21.34 -9.36 -22.41
C ARG A 35 -21.69 -7.96 -22.94
N ALA A 36 -22.26 -7.10 -22.10
CA ALA A 36 -22.51 -5.70 -22.44
C ALA A 36 -21.20 -4.93 -22.66
N GLU A 37 -20.16 -5.20 -21.84
CA GLU A 37 -18.81 -4.66 -22.02
C GLU A 37 -18.17 -5.16 -23.33
N LYS A 38 -18.35 -6.44 -23.68
CA LYS A 38 -17.88 -7.00 -24.96
C LYS A 38 -18.62 -6.41 -26.17
N GLU A 39 -19.92 -6.21 -26.06
CA GLU A 39 -20.73 -5.59 -27.12
C GLU A 39 -20.40 -4.10 -27.28
N ALA A 40 -20.18 -3.35 -26.17
CA ALA A 40 -19.71 -1.97 -26.18
C ALA A 40 -18.27 -1.84 -26.74
N ALA A 41 -17.38 -2.78 -26.42
CA ALA A 41 -16.03 -2.83 -26.98
C ALA A 41 -16.03 -3.18 -28.47
N GLN A 42 -17.00 -3.95 -28.95
CA GLN A 42 -17.15 -4.31 -30.36
C GLN A 42 -17.81 -3.19 -31.21
N GLU A 43 -18.68 -2.36 -30.58
CA GLU A 43 -19.21 -1.14 -31.19
C GLU A 43 -18.21 0.04 -31.23
N ALA A 44 -17.28 0.07 -30.28
CA ALA A 44 -16.18 1.04 -30.20
C ALA A 44 -15.02 0.70 -31.14
N GLY A 45 -15.27 0.36 -32.38
CA GLY A 45 -14.30 -0.06 -33.40
C GLY A 45 -12.84 0.27 -33.08
N SER A 46 -11.91 -0.46 -33.63
CA SER A 46 -10.43 -0.40 -33.47
C SER A 46 -9.87 1.02 -33.19
N THR A 47 -10.13 1.56 -31.99
CA THR A 47 -9.63 2.87 -31.58
C THR A 47 -8.29 2.67 -30.86
N VAL A 48 -7.24 3.22 -31.44
CA VAL A 48 -5.95 3.42 -30.78
C VAL A 48 -6.22 4.14 -29.44
N PRO A 49 -5.48 3.81 -28.35
CA PRO A 49 -5.59 4.54 -27.09
C PRO A 49 -5.57 6.06 -27.27
N ALA A 50 -6.26 6.81 -26.41
CA ALA A 50 -6.26 8.27 -26.48
C ALA A 50 -4.82 8.80 -26.41
N ALA A 51 -4.46 9.69 -27.32
CA ALA A 51 -3.09 10.23 -27.42
C ALA A 51 -2.75 11.23 -26.30
N ASP A 52 -3.74 11.66 -25.51
CA ASP A 52 -3.55 12.55 -24.37
C ASP A 52 -3.70 11.75 -23.07
N PRO A 53 -2.65 11.64 -22.22
CA PRO A 53 -2.73 10.97 -20.93
C PRO A 53 -3.78 11.56 -20.00
N MET A 54 -4.05 12.85 -20.11
CA MET A 54 -5.03 13.56 -19.28
C MET A 54 -6.48 13.37 -19.78
N ALA A 55 -6.69 12.71 -20.92
CA ALA A 55 -8.04 12.41 -21.41
C ALA A 55 -8.72 11.29 -20.65
N TYR A 56 -7.95 10.46 -19.91
CA TYR A 56 -8.48 9.35 -19.14
C TYR A 56 -9.10 9.83 -17.82
N ASN A 57 -10.27 9.27 -17.49
CA ASN A 57 -11.03 9.60 -16.30
C ASN A 57 -11.36 8.38 -15.42
N ALA A 58 -11.12 7.17 -15.91
CA ALA A 58 -11.19 5.94 -15.14
C ALA A 58 -10.19 4.91 -15.66
N LEU A 59 -9.68 4.10 -14.76
CA LEU A 59 -8.71 3.04 -15.00
C LEU A 59 -9.07 1.84 -14.14
N SER A 60 -9.10 0.65 -14.74
CA SER A 60 -9.25 -0.60 -14.00
C SER A 60 -8.31 -1.64 -14.59
N TYR A 61 -7.63 -2.39 -13.73
CA TYR A 61 -6.76 -3.47 -14.18
C TYR A 61 -6.76 -4.65 -13.23
N GLU A 62 -6.45 -5.80 -13.80
CA GLU A 62 -6.27 -7.08 -13.14
C GLU A 62 -4.94 -7.69 -13.59
N ASN A 63 -4.17 -8.26 -12.68
CA ASN A 63 -2.87 -8.88 -12.97
C ASN A 63 -2.75 -10.34 -12.52
N GLY A 64 -3.89 -11.00 -12.27
CA GLY A 64 -3.96 -12.38 -11.77
C GLY A 64 -3.82 -12.52 -10.25
N SER A 65 -3.35 -11.48 -9.54
CA SER A 65 -3.22 -11.47 -8.07
C SER A 65 -4.28 -10.59 -7.41
N PHE A 66 -4.59 -9.45 -8.02
CA PHE A 66 -5.58 -8.49 -7.52
C PHE A 66 -6.17 -7.68 -8.69
N THR A 67 -7.28 -7.01 -8.40
CA THR A 67 -7.93 -6.04 -9.28
C THR A 67 -7.92 -4.70 -8.58
N LEU A 68 -7.51 -3.64 -9.28
CA LEU A 68 -7.59 -2.26 -8.81
C LEU A 68 -8.37 -1.41 -9.79
N SER A 69 -9.15 -0.48 -9.25
CA SER A 69 -9.95 0.45 -10.04
C SER A 69 -9.79 1.86 -9.50
N PHE A 70 -9.64 2.82 -10.40
CA PHE A 70 -9.42 4.23 -10.10
C PHE A 70 -10.33 5.11 -10.95
N SER A 71 -10.71 6.25 -10.42
CA SER A 71 -11.48 7.27 -11.14
C SER A 71 -11.05 8.66 -10.71
N LEU A 72 -11.40 9.67 -11.50
CA LEU A 72 -11.24 11.05 -11.04
C LEU A 72 -12.37 11.43 -10.09
N ASP A 73 -12.02 12.15 -9.03
CA ASP A 73 -12.98 12.81 -8.13
C ASP A 73 -13.54 14.11 -8.76
N GLU A 74 -14.38 14.83 -8.02
CA GLU A 74 -14.99 16.10 -8.46
C GLU A 74 -13.94 17.21 -8.69
N ASN A 75 -12.76 17.10 -8.11
CA ASN A 75 -11.64 18.05 -8.23
C ASN A 75 -10.68 17.67 -9.36
N GLY A 76 -10.85 16.49 -9.97
CA GLY A 76 -9.98 15.96 -11.01
C GLY A 76 -8.75 15.22 -10.50
N ASN A 77 -8.74 14.80 -9.22
CA ASN A 77 -7.69 13.97 -8.65
C ASN A 77 -8.05 12.49 -8.83
N TRP A 78 -7.04 11.67 -9.08
CA TRP A 78 -7.23 10.22 -9.07
C TRP A 78 -7.50 9.73 -7.66
N VAL A 79 -8.51 8.87 -7.51
CA VAL A 79 -8.85 8.20 -6.27
C VAL A 79 -9.01 6.69 -6.49
N TRP A 80 -8.70 5.90 -5.48
CA TRP A 80 -8.99 4.47 -5.50
C TRP A 80 -10.49 4.24 -5.29
N ALA A 81 -11.12 3.45 -6.17
CA ALA A 81 -12.57 3.31 -6.19
C ALA A 81 -13.13 2.56 -4.97
N ASP A 82 -12.35 1.62 -4.38
CA ASP A 82 -12.78 0.85 -3.21
C ASP A 82 -12.67 1.67 -1.93
N ASP A 83 -11.74 2.63 -1.86
CA ASP A 83 -11.61 3.59 -0.77
C ASP A 83 -11.15 4.97 -1.28
N PRO A 84 -12.08 5.88 -1.60
CA PRO A 84 -11.73 7.21 -2.07
C PRO A 84 -11.02 8.10 -1.05
N SER A 85 -10.95 7.68 0.23
CA SER A 85 -10.21 8.39 1.28
C SER A 85 -8.74 7.98 1.37
N PHE A 86 -8.35 6.90 0.66
CA PHE A 86 -6.97 6.43 0.61
C PHE A 86 -6.05 7.52 0.05
N PRO A 87 -4.96 7.89 0.74
CA PRO A 87 -4.01 8.91 0.27
C PRO A 87 -3.18 8.35 -0.89
N LEU A 88 -3.69 8.48 -2.09
CA LEU A 88 -3.14 7.88 -3.30
C LEU A 88 -2.03 8.75 -3.92
N ASP A 89 -0.82 8.18 -4.06
CA ASP A 89 0.19 8.67 -5.01
C ASP A 89 -0.18 8.20 -6.42
N ASP A 90 -0.63 9.10 -7.26
CA ASP A 90 -1.13 8.82 -8.59
C ASP A 90 -0.03 8.58 -9.65
N THR A 91 1.24 8.63 -9.27
CA THR A 91 2.40 8.43 -10.17
C THR A 91 2.29 7.15 -11.00
N THR A 92 1.82 6.05 -10.40
CA THR A 92 1.61 4.78 -11.11
C THR A 92 0.52 4.90 -12.18
N ILE A 93 -0.60 5.57 -11.85
CA ILE A 93 -1.73 5.79 -12.76
C ILE A 93 -1.30 6.69 -13.93
N LEU A 94 -0.61 7.78 -13.63
CA LEU A 94 -0.05 8.67 -14.64
C LEU A 94 0.98 7.95 -15.51
N GLY A 95 1.76 7.03 -14.95
CA GLY A 95 2.65 6.16 -15.72
C GLY A 95 1.91 5.25 -16.69
N ILE A 96 0.80 4.63 -16.25
CA ILE A 96 -0.04 3.77 -17.09
C ILE A 96 -0.71 4.59 -18.21
N THR A 97 -1.37 5.70 -17.87
CA THR A 97 -2.04 6.56 -18.86
C THR A 97 -1.05 7.19 -19.84
N GLY A 98 0.15 7.54 -19.37
CA GLY A 98 1.24 8.03 -20.21
C GLY A 98 1.72 6.99 -21.21
N GLN A 99 1.87 5.72 -20.82
CA GLN A 99 2.24 4.65 -21.75
C GLN A 99 1.12 4.33 -22.76
N LEU A 100 -0.15 4.42 -22.32
CA LEU A 100 -1.27 4.29 -23.26
C LEU A 100 -1.28 5.42 -24.28
N ALA A 101 -1.08 6.66 -23.87
CA ALA A 101 -1.04 7.81 -24.77
C ALA A 101 0.16 7.77 -25.74
N ALA A 102 1.28 7.26 -25.26
CA ALA A 102 2.47 7.05 -26.08
C ALA A 102 2.44 5.73 -26.87
N TRP A 103 1.26 5.17 -27.16
CA TRP A 103 1.06 3.87 -27.79
C TRP A 103 2.12 3.54 -28.85
N ASN A 104 3.08 2.71 -28.50
CA ASN A 104 4.21 2.37 -29.38
C ASN A 104 4.58 0.89 -29.26
N PRO A 105 3.81 -0.01 -29.92
CA PRO A 105 4.12 -1.43 -29.91
C PRO A 105 5.42 -1.71 -30.68
N GLN A 106 6.22 -2.64 -30.16
CA GLN A 106 7.46 -3.09 -30.78
C GLN A 106 7.17 -3.84 -32.10
N GLN A 107 6.04 -4.54 -32.14
CA GLN A 107 5.63 -5.34 -33.29
C GLN A 107 4.12 -5.53 -33.29
N THR A 108 3.54 -5.60 -34.49
CA THR A 108 2.18 -6.08 -34.74
C THR A 108 2.23 -7.53 -35.22
N VAL A 109 1.39 -8.39 -34.67
CA VAL A 109 1.31 -9.83 -34.94
C VAL A 109 -0.06 -10.15 -35.50
N THR A 110 -0.09 -10.75 -36.70
CA THR A 110 -1.32 -11.20 -37.39
C THR A 110 -1.25 -12.66 -37.81
N ASP A 111 -0.15 -13.35 -37.50
CA ASP A 111 0.03 -14.77 -37.80
C ASP A 111 -0.85 -15.61 -36.85
N GLU A 112 -1.77 -16.38 -37.41
CA GLU A 112 -2.77 -17.16 -36.69
C GLU A 112 -2.12 -18.19 -35.75
N ALA A 113 -1.02 -18.81 -36.15
CA ALA A 113 -0.31 -19.79 -35.33
C ALA A 113 0.35 -19.13 -34.11
N VAL A 114 0.89 -17.91 -34.28
CA VAL A 114 1.47 -17.12 -33.19
C VAL A 114 0.37 -16.63 -32.26
N LEU A 115 -0.76 -16.16 -32.80
CA LEU A 115 -1.92 -15.69 -32.02
C LEU A 115 -2.53 -16.80 -31.17
N ALA A 116 -2.62 -18.03 -31.71
CA ALA A 116 -3.09 -19.21 -30.97
C ALA A 116 -2.17 -19.59 -29.77
N ASP A 117 -0.87 -19.31 -29.89
CA ASP A 117 0.13 -19.60 -28.86
C ASP A 117 0.43 -18.39 -27.94
N ALA A 118 -0.21 -17.26 -28.16
CA ALA A 118 0.05 -16.03 -27.41
C ALA A 118 -0.54 -16.00 -25.99
N GLY A 119 -1.32 -17.01 -25.58
CA GLY A 119 -1.83 -17.19 -24.22
C GLY A 119 -3.05 -16.37 -23.86
N PHE A 120 -3.84 -15.97 -24.85
CA PHE A 120 -5.07 -15.17 -24.61
C PHE A 120 -6.26 -15.99 -24.09
N ASP A 121 -6.19 -17.30 -24.09
CA ASP A 121 -7.13 -18.23 -23.46
C ASP A 121 -6.97 -18.30 -21.94
N GLN A 122 -5.75 -17.97 -21.44
CA GLN A 122 -5.42 -17.83 -20.03
C GLN A 122 -4.61 -16.53 -19.84
N PRO A 123 -5.26 -15.36 -19.90
CA PRO A 123 -4.56 -14.07 -19.89
C PRO A 123 -3.84 -13.85 -18.56
N SER A 124 -2.66 -13.24 -18.63
CA SER A 124 -1.89 -12.83 -17.45
C SER A 124 -2.52 -11.64 -16.73
N GLY A 125 -3.34 -10.87 -17.43
CA GLY A 125 -4.03 -9.71 -16.87
C GLY A 125 -4.82 -8.94 -17.91
N SER A 126 -5.54 -7.92 -17.45
CA SER A 126 -6.29 -7.01 -18.31
C SER A 126 -6.19 -5.58 -17.80
N LEU A 127 -6.35 -4.61 -18.68
CA LEU A 127 -6.39 -3.19 -18.38
C LEU A 127 -7.51 -2.55 -19.18
N THR A 128 -8.39 -1.80 -18.52
CA THR A 128 -9.39 -0.95 -19.16
C THR A 128 -9.17 0.49 -18.73
N ALA A 129 -8.98 1.37 -19.70
CA ALA A 129 -8.86 2.81 -19.49
C ALA A 129 -9.98 3.52 -20.20
N SER A 130 -10.74 4.36 -19.51
CA SER A 130 -11.87 5.11 -20.03
C SER A 130 -11.54 6.59 -20.19
N ALA A 131 -12.00 7.15 -21.30
CA ALA A 131 -11.91 8.57 -21.61
C ALA A 131 -13.28 9.05 -22.16
N ALA A 132 -13.46 10.35 -22.30
CA ALA A 132 -14.68 10.91 -22.90
C ALA A 132 -14.91 10.43 -24.36
N SER A 133 -13.84 10.05 -25.06
CA SER A 133 -13.86 9.52 -26.42
C SER A 133 -14.21 8.03 -26.53
N GLY A 134 -14.28 7.31 -25.41
CA GLY A 134 -14.54 5.87 -25.34
C GLY A 134 -13.54 5.13 -24.44
N SER A 135 -13.70 3.82 -24.34
CA SER A 135 -12.84 2.97 -23.51
C SER A 135 -11.84 2.18 -24.38
N THR A 136 -10.65 2.02 -23.86
CA THR A 136 -9.60 1.15 -24.43
C THR A 136 -9.38 -0.03 -23.47
N THR A 137 -9.46 -1.25 -24.00
CA THR A 137 -9.18 -2.46 -23.23
C THR A 137 -7.97 -3.18 -23.81
N LEU A 138 -7.02 -3.52 -22.96
CA LEU A 138 -5.86 -4.36 -23.25
C LEU A 138 -6.01 -5.71 -22.54
N LEU A 139 -5.82 -6.79 -23.27
CA LEU A 139 -5.74 -8.13 -22.73
C LEU A 139 -4.30 -8.63 -22.86
N PHE A 140 -3.64 -8.91 -21.75
CA PHE A 140 -2.26 -9.39 -21.71
C PHE A 140 -2.23 -10.92 -21.77
N GLY A 141 -1.67 -11.44 -22.84
CA GLY A 141 -1.35 -12.86 -22.96
C GLY A 141 -0.05 -13.22 -22.25
N ARG A 142 0.66 -14.23 -22.74
CA ARG A 142 1.96 -14.64 -22.18
C ARG A 142 3.09 -13.67 -22.55
N THR A 143 4.19 -13.78 -21.82
CA THR A 143 5.45 -13.09 -22.19
C THR A 143 6.01 -13.66 -23.49
N THR A 144 6.71 -12.82 -24.24
CA THR A 144 7.50 -13.27 -25.40
C THR A 144 8.67 -14.17 -24.96
N ASN A 145 9.23 -14.93 -25.87
CA ASN A 145 10.38 -15.81 -25.58
C ASN A 145 11.62 -15.04 -25.08
N ALA A 146 11.72 -13.74 -25.35
CA ALA A 146 12.76 -12.86 -24.81
C ALA A 146 12.49 -12.45 -23.34
N GLY A 147 11.29 -12.71 -22.81
CA GLY A 147 10.92 -12.53 -21.40
C GLY A 147 10.58 -11.10 -20.95
N ASN A 148 10.83 -10.09 -21.80
CA ASN A 148 10.71 -8.67 -21.40
C ASN A 148 9.51 -7.94 -22.02
N SER A 149 8.67 -8.64 -22.76
CA SER A 149 7.51 -8.07 -23.47
C SER A 149 6.34 -9.03 -23.41
N TYR A 150 5.14 -8.51 -23.58
CA TYR A 150 3.89 -9.26 -23.57
C TYR A 150 3.19 -9.21 -24.92
N TYR A 151 2.52 -10.31 -25.29
CA TYR A 151 1.50 -10.25 -26.32
C TYR A 151 0.27 -9.56 -25.73
N VAL A 152 -0.28 -8.57 -26.46
CA VAL A 152 -1.41 -7.77 -25.99
C VAL A 152 -2.45 -7.67 -27.10
N ARG A 153 -3.72 -7.97 -26.80
CA ARG A 153 -4.86 -7.67 -27.65
C ARG A 153 -5.45 -6.34 -27.27
N LEU A 154 -5.87 -5.58 -28.27
CA LEU A 154 -6.53 -4.28 -28.13
C LEU A 154 -8.02 -4.42 -28.45
N ASN A 155 -8.88 -3.96 -27.54
CA ASN A 155 -10.35 -3.87 -27.70
C ASN A 155 -11.01 -5.17 -28.18
N GLY A 156 -10.48 -6.34 -27.78
CA GLY A 156 -11.03 -7.64 -28.15
C GLY A 156 -10.76 -8.09 -29.58
N ASP A 157 -9.86 -7.42 -30.32
CA ASP A 157 -9.48 -7.85 -31.68
C ASP A 157 -8.78 -9.21 -31.62
N GLU A 158 -9.43 -10.25 -32.17
CA GLU A 158 -8.91 -11.61 -32.17
C GLU A 158 -7.93 -11.87 -33.32
N THR A 159 -7.88 -10.98 -34.29
CA THR A 159 -7.07 -11.12 -35.52
C THR A 159 -5.71 -10.45 -35.42
N THR A 160 -5.54 -9.57 -34.45
CA THR A 160 -4.32 -8.77 -34.28
C THR A 160 -3.88 -8.77 -32.82
N ALA A 161 -2.61 -8.97 -32.58
CA ALA A 161 -1.98 -8.70 -31.30
C ALA A 161 -0.77 -7.76 -31.48
N TYR A 162 -0.38 -7.15 -30.39
CA TYR A 162 0.75 -6.25 -30.31
C TYR A 162 1.77 -6.80 -29.33
N ILE A 163 3.06 -6.59 -29.57
CA ILE A 163 4.11 -6.85 -28.61
C ILE A 163 4.43 -5.53 -27.90
N LEU A 164 4.11 -5.45 -26.61
CA LEU A 164 4.41 -4.30 -25.76
C LEU A 164 5.55 -4.62 -24.78
N PRO A 165 6.41 -3.62 -24.46
CA PRO A 165 7.37 -3.75 -23.37
C PRO A 165 6.66 -4.10 -22.06
N GLY A 166 7.32 -4.88 -21.19
CA GLY A 166 6.77 -5.29 -19.90
C GLY A 166 6.58 -4.17 -18.88
N THR A 167 7.03 -2.95 -19.18
CA THR A 167 6.94 -1.80 -18.28
C THR A 167 5.50 -1.44 -17.88
N LEU A 168 4.54 -1.54 -18.83
CA LEU A 168 3.13 -1.32 -18.54
C LEU A 168 2.60 -2.36 -17.54
N TYR A 169 2.91 -3.63 -17.75
CA TYR A 169 2.52 -4.71 -16.85
C TYR A 169 3.18 -4.59 -15.46
N GLN A 170 4.42 -4.10 -15.39
CA GLN A 170 5.12 -3.84 -14.13
C GLN A 170 4.41 -2.75 -13.30
N LEU A 171 3.90 -1.68 -13.95
CA LEU A 171 3.08 -0.69 -13.26
C LEU A 171 1.79 -1.30 -12.71
N MET A 172 1.12 -2.16 -13.50
CA MET A 172 -0.08 -2.88 -13.07
C MET A 172 0.19 -3.91 -11.95
N SER A 173 1.45 -4.26 -11.70
CA SER A 173 1.84 -5.23 -10.68
C SER A 173 2.07 -4.61 -9.30
N ARG A 174 1.95 -3.30 -9.16
CA ARG A 174 2.11 -2.60 -7.87
C ARG A 174 0.86 -2.78 -7.01
N PRO A 175 0.99 -3.32 -5.78
CA PRO A 175 -0.12 -3.37 -4.82
C PRO A 175 -0.56 -1.96 -4.42
N ILE A 176 -1.81 -1.82 -3.96
CA ILE A 176 -2.36 -0.50 -3.61
C ILE A 176 -1.55 0.22 -2.52
N TYR A 177 -1.06 -0.49 -1.51
CA TYR A 177 -0.28 0.13 -0.43
C TYR A 177 1.12 0.61 -0.88
N ASP A 178 1.65 0.10 -2.01
CA ASP A 178 2.87 0.64 -2.63
C ASP A 178 2.60 1.91 -3.47
N MET A 179 1.33 2.30 -3.58
CA MET A 179 0.85 3.53 -4.24
C MET A 179 0.34 4.56 -3.23
N MET A 180 0.66 4.41 -1.96
CA MET A 180 0.27 5.35 -0.92
C MET A 180 1.18 6.57 -0.90
N GLU A 181 0.61 7.77 -0.82
CA GLU A 181 1.34 8.97 -0.41
C GLU A 181 1.71 8.83 1.07
N LEU A 182 2.97 8.49 1.32
CA LEU A 182 3.46 8.24 2.67
C LEU A 182 3.60 9.54 3.47
N PRO A 183 3.33 9.51 4.79
CA PRO A 183 3.49 10.69 5.63
C PRO A 183 4.97 11.11 5.69
N THR A 184 5.20 12.39 5.52
CA THR A 184 6.51 13.00 5.75
C THR A 184 6.68 13.28 7.23
N LEU A 185 7.70 12.68 7.84
CA LEU A 185 8.05 12.97 9.22
C LEU A 185 8.74 14.35 9.33
N PRO A 186 8.62 15.03 10.47
CA PRO A 186 9.33 16.29 10.69
C PRO A 186 10.84 16.07 10.70
N GLU A 187 11.60 17.06 10.23
CA GLU A 187 13.02 17.10 10.46
C GLU A 187 13.29 17.36 11.96
N LEU A 188 14.14 16.53 12.55
CA LEU A 188 14.44 16.55 13.99
C LEU A 188 15.93 16.87 14.25
N PRO A 189 16.43 18.03 13.84
CA PRO A 189 17.80 18.40 14.13
C PRO A 189 17.99 18.62 15.64
N GLU A 190 19.17 18.26 16.16
CA GLU A 190 19.46 18.21 17.60
C GLU A 190 19.18 19.54 18.31
N ASP A 191 19.44 20.66 17.67
CA ASP A 191 19.24 22.01 18.21
C ASP A 191 17.77 22.41 18.36
N ARG A 192 16.84 21.65 17.75
CA ARG A 192 15.40 21.87 17.89
C ARG A 192 14.71 20.86 18.79
N LEU A 193 15.40 19.83 19.23
CA LEU A 193 14.85 18.84 20.17
C LEU A 193 14.73 19.42 21.58
N LEU A 194 13.59 19.17 22.23
CA LEU A 194 13.32 19.59 23.61
C LEU A 194 13.39 18.42 24.58
N SER A 195 12.76 17.31 24.25
CA SER A 195 12.80 16.08 25.05
C SER A 195 12.41 14.86 24.23
N ILE A 196 12.92 13.71 24.65
CA ILE A 196 12.58 12.39 24.11
C ILE A 196 12.13 11.54 25.29
N THR A 197 10.92 11.01 25.21
CA THR A 197 10.39 10.06 26.18
C THR A 197 10.23 8.71 25.51
N ILE A 198 10.81 7.66 26.07
CA ILE A 198 10.72 6.28 25.59
C ILE A 198 10.14 5.44 26.71
N GLN A 199 8.96 4.86 26.45
CA GLN A 199 8.33 3.89 27.35
C GLN A 199 8.49 2.49 26.74
N GLY A 200 9.02 1.55 27.51
CA GLY A 200 9.08 0.13 27.15
C GLY A 200 7.72 -0.57 27.27
N PRO A 201 7.66 -1.87 26.92
CA PRO A 201 6.42 -2.65 27.01
C PRO A 201 5.96 -2.75 28.48
N ASP A 202 4.63 -2.79 28.66
CA ASP A 202 4.06 -3.01 29.99
C ASP A 202 4.37 -4.45 30.45
N GLU A 203 4.57 -4.60 31.77
CA GLU A 203 4.87 -5.89 32.41
C GLU A 203 3.61 -6.80 32.40
N GLU A 204 3.80 -8.11 32.53
CA GLU A 204 2.70 -9.08 32.52
C GLU A 204 1.70 -8.87 33.70
N ASP A 205 2.11 -8.22 34.76
CA ASP A 205 1.27 -7.89 35.93
C ASP A 205 0.47 -6.58 35.73
N GLY A 206 0.61 -5.93 34.58
CA GLY A 206 -0.04 -4.66 34.23
C GLY A 206 0.71 -3.43 34.77
N THR A 207 1.92 -3.60 35.32
CA THR A 207 2.78 -2.46 35.66
C THR A 207 3.28 -1.78 34.40
N VAL A 208 3.21 -0.45 34.37
CA VAL A 208 3.71 0.37 33.26
C VAL A 208 5.20 0.08 33.05
N GLY A 209 5.56 -0.19 31.82
CA GLY A 209 6.94 -0.46 31.43
C GLY A 209 7.89 0.69 31.77
N ARG A 210 9.18 0.42 31.72
CA ARG A 210 10.21 1.43 31.99
C ARG A 210 9.98 2.69 31.17
N VAL A 211 10.02 3.84 31.83
CA VAL A 211 9.96 5.15 31.16
C VAL A 211 11.33 5.83 31.28
N THR A 212 11.94 6.13 30.17
CA THR A 212 13.21 6.85 30.09
C THR A 212 12.95 8.24 29.44
N VAL A 213 13.42 9.29 30.10
CA VAL A 213 13.26 10.69 29.64
C VAL A 213 14.62 11.32 29.42
N LEU A 214 14.85 11.79 28.19
CA LEU A 214 15.99 12.60 27.83
C LEU A 214 15.51 14.04 27.65
N THR A 215 16.18 15.01 28.27
CA THR A 215 15.84 16.43 28.15
C THR A 215 17.02 17.19 27.56
N ALA A 216 16.75 17.96 26.50
CA ALA A 216 17.73 18.81 25.85
C ALA A 216 17.84 20.16 26.56
N TYR A 217 19.06 20.71 26.64
CA TYR A 217 19.36 22.05 27.13
C TYR A 217 20.21 22.76 26.09
N GLN A 218 19.65 23.82 25.54
CA GLN A 218 20.33 24.66 24.55
C GLN A 218 21.30 25.60 25.25
N GLY A 219 22.58 25.64 24.85
CA GLY A 219 23.64 26.47 25.39
C GLY A 219 24.47 27.14 24.30
N GLU A 220 25.39 28.03 24.69
CA GLU A 220 26.28 28.71 23.72
C GLU A 220 27.22 27.72 22.99
N GLU A 221 27.53 26.58 23.60
CA GLU A 221 28.41 25.55 23.04
C GLU A 221 27.63 24.43 22.28
N GLY A 222 26.30 24.58 22.19
CA GLY A 222 25.41 23.59 21.54
C GLY A 222 24.42 22.95 22.49
N THR A 223 23.80 21.85 22.04
CA THR A 223 22.79 21.08 22.80
C THR A 223 23.47 20.11 23.76
N SER A 224 23.06 20.14 25.02
CA SER A 224 23.43 19.13 26.03
C SER A 224 22.22 18.33 26.49
N TRP A 225 22.44 17.06 26.82
CA TRP A 225 21.38 16.14 27.18
C TRP A 225 21.49 15.68 28.63
N ARG A 226 20.35 15.60 29.30
CA ARG A 226 20.22 15.01 30.64
C ARG A 226 19.18 13.91 30.67
N GLY A 227 19.50 12.83 31.38
CA GLY A 227 18.60 11.73 31.69
C GLY A 227 18.89 11.21 33.09
N ASP A 228 17.85 10.88 33.85
CA ASP A 228 17.95 10.41 35.24
C ASP A 228 18.82 11.30 36.17
N GLY A 229 18.83 12.61 35.89
CA GLY A 229 19.61 13.61 36.64
C GLY A 229 21.09 13.69 36.27
N ALA A 230 21.60 12.86 35.38
CA ALA A 230 22.97 12.85 34.87
C ALA A 230 23.11 13.56 33.54
N ASN A 231 24.32 14.07 33.25
CA ASN A 231 24.68 14.52 31.90
C ASN A 231 25.00 13.28 31.05
N ILE A 232 24.29 13.14 29.93
CA ILE A 232 24.37 12.01 29.01
C ILE A 232 24.73 12.44 27.58
N THR A 233 25.18 13.67 27.39
CA THR A 233 25.45 14.27 26.07
C THR A 233 26.38 13.40 25.22
N ASP A 234 27.43 12.84 25.83
CA ASP A 234 28.42 12.01 25.13
C ASP A 234 28.14 10.51 25.25
N ALA A 235 27.00 10.12 25.81
CA ALA A 235 26.64 8.70 25.92
C ALA A 235 26.44 8.11 24.51
N PRO A 236 27.10 6.97 24.16
CA PRO A 236 27.02 6.39 22.82
C PRO A 236 25.59 6.08 22.39
N VAL A 237 24.75 5.61 23.30
CA VAL A 237 23.35 5.29 23.03
C VAL A 237 22.53 6.53 22.66
N VAL A 238 22.81 7.69 23.28
CA VAL A 238 22.15 8.96 23.00
C VAL A 238 22.56 9.46 21.61
N ARG A 239 23.85 9.37 21.29
CA ARG A 239 24.34 9.76 19.95
C ARG A 239 23.70 8.90 18.86
N ALA A 240 23.65 7.57 19.03
CA ALA A 240 23.00 6.68 18.09
C ALA A 240 21.50 7.01 17.92
N LEU A 241 20.78 7.25 19.04
CA LEU A 241 19.36 7.68 18.98
C LEU A 241 19.15 8.96 18.16
N LEU A 242 20.00 9.97 18.37
CA LEU A 242 19.87 11.24 17.65
C LEU A 242 20.17 11.10 16.16
N GLU A 243 21.15 10.26 15.80
CA GLU A 243 21.47 9.93 14.40
C GLU A 243 20.28 9.20 13.74
N ASP A 244 19.67 8.22 14.43
CA ASP A 244 18.54 7.48 13.89
C ASP A 244 17.29 8.36 13.74
N PHE A 245 17.01 9.25 14.71
CA PHE A 245 15.89 10.18 14.59
C PHE A 245 16.07 11.19 13.45
N ALA A 246 17.28 11.63 13.17
CA ALA A 246 17.57 12.47 12.01
C ALA A 246 17.40 11.74 10.66
N ALA A 247 17.54 10.40 10.66
CA ALA A 247 17.37 9.55 9.48
C ALA A 247 15.96 8.93 9.36
N LEU A 248 15.07 9.21 10.32
CA LEU A 248 13.76 8.55 10.40
C LEU A 248 12.88 8.91 9.20
N THR A 249 12.49 7.91 8.44
CA THR A 249 11.65 8.08 7.24
C THR A 249 10.72 6.90 7.09
N ILE A 250 9.43 7.17 6.88
CA ILE A 250 8.45 6.13 6.54
C ILE A 250 8.62 5.78 5.06
N THR A 251 8.87 4.51 4.78
CA THR A 251 9.12 4.01 3.42
C THR A 251 8.04 3.07 2.90
N LYS A 252 7.15 2.58 3.77
CA LYS A 252 6.13 1.60 3.38
C LYS A 252 4.92 1.66 4.31
N CYS A 253 3.72 1.63 3.72
CA CYS A 253 2.48 1.27 4.41
C CYS A 253 2.34 -0.26 4.43
N VAL A 254 1.96 -0.81 5.57
CA VAL A 254 1.69 -2.25 5.75
C VAL A 254 0.20 -2.52 5.69
N ASP A 255 -0.59 -1.71 6.40
CA ASP A 255 -2.05 -1.82 6.43
C ASP A 255 -2.66 -0.43 6.70
N TYR A 256 -3.56 -0.03 5.81
CA TYR A 256 -4.34 1.19 5.92
C TYR A 256 -5.72 0.87 6.46
N HIS A 257 -6.15 1.50 7.54
CA HIS A 257 -7.37 1.17 8.28
C HIS A 257 -7.42 -0.28 8.79
N PRO A 258 -6.39 -0.74 9.54
CA PRO A 258 -6.36 -2.10 10.06
C PRO A 258 -7.55 -2.38 10.97
N SER A 259 -8.03 -3.62 10.98
CA SER A 259 -8.96 -4.09 12.01
C SER A 259 -8.26 -4.18 13.38
N ASP A 260 -9.04 -4.18 14.47
CA ASP A 260 -8.49 -4.37 15.82
C ASP A 260 -7.66 -5.66 15.94
N ASP A 261 -8.12 -6.76 15.32
CA ASP A 261 -7.38 -8.03 15.30
C ASP A 261 -6.05 -7.91 14.54
N ALA A 262 -6.02 -7.17 13.43
CA ALA A 262 -4.78 -6.93 12.67
C ALA A 262 -3.80 -6.07 13.47
N ALA A 263 -4.28 -5.03 14.16
CA ALA A 263 -3.47 -4.20 15.06
C ALA A 263 -2.88 -5.04 16.21
N ALA A 264 -3.68 -5.91 16.83
CA ALA A 264 -3.23 -6.84 17.88
C ALA A 264 -2.14 -7.79 17.38
N LEU A 265 -2.30 -8.39 16.19
CA LEU A 265 -1.28 -9.25 15.57
C LEU A 265 0.03 -8.51 15.30
N CYS A 266 -0.02 -7.21 15.01
CA CYS A 266 1.15 -6.36 14.86
C CYS A 266 1.76 -5.91 16.22
N GLY A 267 1.17 -6.31 17.35
CA GLY A 267 1.70 -6.07 18.68
C GLY A 267 1.35 -4.71 19.29
N PHE A 268 0.29 -4.05 18.82
CA PHE A 268 -0.11 -2.74 19.34
C PHE A 268 -0.96 -2.81 20.63
N ASP A 269 -1.41 -4.01 21.05
CA ASP A 269 -2.06 -4.22 22.36
C ASP A 269 -1.07 -4.02 23.51
N ASN A 270 0.18 -4.49 23.35
CA ASN A 270 1.30 -4.22 24.25
C ASN A 270 2.53 -3.88 23.41
N PRO A 271 2.66 -2.61 22.97
CA PRO A 271 3.73 -2.22 22.06
C PRO A 271 5.11 -2.37 22.69
N ALA A 272 6.08 -2.75 21.86
CA ALA A 272 7.46 -2.91 22.27
C ALA A 272 8.11 -1.60 22.76
N ALA A 273 7.61 -0.45 22.24
CA ALA A 273 7.92 0.87 22.77
C ALA A 273 6.87 1.90 22.36
N LYS A 274 6.69 2.93 23.20
CA LYS A 274 6.00 4.18 22.86
C LYS A 274 7.02 5.32 22.97
N VAL A 275 7.11 6.13 21.91
CA VAL A 275 8.08 7.21 21.83
C VAL A 275 7.37 8.52 21.65
N SER A 276 7.77 9.54 22.40
CA SER A 276 7.27 10.91 22.29
C SER A 276 8.46 11.85 22.18
N ILE A 277 8.58 12.53 21.05
CA ILE A 277 9.66 13.49 20.73
C ILE A 277 9.06 14.87 20.68
N ARG A 278 9.40 15.73 21.65
CA ARG A 278 9.04 17.14 21.65
C ARG A 278 10.14 17.92 20.96
N TYR A 279 9.76 18.80 20.05
CA TYR A 279 10.67 19.61 19.26
C TYR A 279 10.05 20.97 18.92
N THR A 280 10.87 21.91 18.48
CA THR A 280 10.42 23.20 17.93
C THR A 280 10.49 23.17 16.40
N THR A 281 9.48 23.74 15.75
CA THR A 281 9.47 23.96 14.30
C THR A 281 10.36 25.15 13.91
N GLU A 282 10.51 25.42 12.62
CA GLU A 282 11.19 26.61 12.10
C GLU A 282 10.57 27.93 12.57
N THR A 283 9.33 27.91 12.98
CA THR A 283 8.59 29.07 13.51
C THR A 283 8.58 29.11 15.05
N ASP A 284 9.45 28.36 15.71
CA ASP A 284 9.55 28.21 17.17
C ASP A 284 8.27 27.69 17.85
N ALA A 285 7.36 27.07 17.09
CA ALA A 285 6.19 26.40 17.67
C ALA A 285 6.57 25.01 18.20
N GLU A 286 6.19 24.72 19.46
CA GLU A 286 6.38 23.38 20.02
C GLU A 286 5.44 22.38 19.37
N GLN A 287 5.98 21.23 18.99
CA GLN A 287 5.27 20.09 18.40
C GLN A 287 5.71 18.78 19.08
N THR A 288 4.94 17.74 18.89
CA THR A 288 5.25 16.40 19.39
C THR A 288 5.04 15.38 18.30
N LEU A 289 6.08 14.61 17.98
CA LEU A 289 5.99 13.42 17.19
C LEU A 289 5.81 12.23 18.14
N GLN A 290 4.77 11.43 17.91
CA GLN A 290 4.51 10.20 18.66
C GLN A 290 4.67 9.00 17.73
N LEU A 291 5.35 7.97 18.22
CA LEU A 291 5.54 6.69 17.55
C LEU A 291 5.12 5.57 18.51
N THR A 292 4.26 4.67 18.05
CA THR A 292 3.99 3.41 18.73
C THR A 292 4.64 2.28 17.95
N ILE A 293 5.56 1.54 18.56
CA ILE A 293 6.36 0.50 17.93
C ILE A 293 5.85 -0.86 18.38
N GLY A 294 5.33 -1.61 17.43
CA GLY A 294 4.79 -2.95 17.61
C GLY A 294 5.83 -4.07 17.50
N SER A 295 5.37 -5.24 17.10
CA SER A 295 6.17 -6.45 16.91
C SER A 295 7.16 -6.32 15.74
N ARG A 296 8.16 -7.21 15.70
CA ARG A 296 9.00 -7.40 14.50
C ARG A 296 8.18 -8.02 13.38
N LEU A 297 8.53 -7.68 12.15
CA LEU A 297 8.03 -8.39 10.98
C LEU A 297 8.50 -9.86 10.99
N PRO A 298 7.78 -10.77 10.32
CA PRO A 298 8.16 -12.19 10.26
C PRO A 298 9.54 -12.46 9.63
N ASP A 299 10.01 -11.57 8.75
CA ASP A 299 11.33 -11.63 8.10
C ASP A 299 12.43 -10.90 8.87
N GLU A 300 12.11 -10.35 10.05
CA GLU A 300 12.99 -9.61 10.95
C GLU A 300 13.62 -8.33 10.38
N THR A 301 13.21 -7.89 9.19
CA THR A 301 13.77 -6.71 8.51
C THR A 301 13.39 -5.39 9.16
N GLY A 302 12.33 -5.37 9.97
CA GLY A 302 11.83 -4.16 10.62
C GLY A 302 10.75 -4.43 11.66
N ARG A 303 10.06 -3.36 12.04
CA ARG A 303 8.94 -3.37 12.98
C ARG A 303 7.74 -2.65 12.42
N TYR A 304 6.57 -3.06 12.89
CA TYR A 304 5.33 -2.33 12.69
C TYR A 304 5.32 -1.06 13.52
N VAL A 305 4.86 0.04 12.94
CA VAL A 305 4.84 1.36 13.60
C VAL A 305 3.54 2.09 13.28
N GLN A 306 2.98 2.78 14.28
CA GLN A 306 1.90 3.74 14.12
C GLN A 306 2.39 5.15 14.48
N LEU A 307 1.79 6.18 13.87
CA LEU A 307 2.13 7.60 14.05
C LEU A 307 1.00 8.35 14.76
N GLY A 308 1.29 8.88 15.94
CA GLY A 308 0.30 9.64 16.71
C GLY A 308 -0.97 8.82 16.98
N ASP A 309 -2.11 9.42 16.65
CA ASP A 309 -3.44 8.79 16.78
C ASP A 309 -3.90 8.09 15.48
N ASP A 310 -3.05 8.06 14.43
CA ASP A 310 -3.35 7.35 13.18
C ASP A 310 -3.21 5.84 13.39
N SER A 311 -4.28 5.11 13.06
CA SER A 311 -4.29 3.64 13.16
C SER A 311 -3.52 2.95 12.04
N THR A 312 -3.16 3.65 10.96
CA THR A 312 -2.40 3.10 9.84
C THR A 312 -1.10 2.46 10.31
N ILE A 313 -0.82 1.26 9.84
CA ILE A 313 0.39 0.52 10.18
C ILE A 313 1.44 0.77 9.10
N TYR A 314 2.56 1.30 9.52
CA TYR A 314 3.73 1.54 8.70
C TYR A 314 4.87 0.57 9.05
N PHE A 315 5.90 0.60 8.24
CA PHE A 315 7.14 -0.15 8.44
C PHE A 315 8.30 0.81 8.72
N LEU A 316 9.13 0.45 9.72
CA LEU A 316 10.44 1.04 9.92
C LEU A 316 11.50 -0.07 10.00
N PRO A 317 12.68 0.12 9.35
CA PRO A 317 13.77 -0.85 9.38
C PRO A 317 14.32 -1.05 10.81
N THR A 318 14.78 -2.27 11.10
CA THR A 318 15.33 -2.62 12.42
C THR A 318 16.52 -1.75 12.79
N GLU A 319 17.39 -1.43 11.83
CA GLU A 319 18.61 -0.66 12.04
C GLU A 319 18.34 0.73 12.65
N LEU A 320 17.24 1.39 12.24
CA LEU A 320 16.82 2.70 12.76
C LEU A 320 16.18 2.62 14.16
N LEU A 321 15.82 1.42 14.61
CA LEU A 321 15.11 1.24 15.87
C LEU A 321 15.96 0.56 16.95
N ASP A 322 17.11 -0.04 16.62
CA ASP A 322 17.92 -0.79 17.56
C ASP A 322 18.36 0.02 18.79
N PRO A 323 18.90 1.26 18.69
CA PRO A 323 19.24 2.08 19.84
C PRO A 323 18.01 2.41 20.70
N LEU A 324 16.88 2.73 20.05
CA LEU A 324 15.62 3.03 20.73
C LEU A 324 15.11 1.81 21.50
N MET A 325 15.15 0.62 20.87
CA MET A 325 14.73 -0.63 21.51
C MET A 325 15.66 -1.03 22.66
N ALA A 326 16.95 -0.73 22.55
CA ALA A 326 17.88 -0.93 23.66
C ALA A 326 17.50 -0.05 24.85
N VAL A 327 17.21 1.24 24.63
CA VAL A 327 16.79 2.17 25.68
C VAL A 327 15.43 1.79 26.28
N SER A 328 14.48 1.33 25.48
CA SER A 328 13.14 0.92 25.98
C SER A 328 13.22 -0.21 27.00
N VAL A 329 14.20 -1.11 26.89
CA VAL A 329 14.36 -2.27 27.77
C VAL A 329 15.35 -1.98 28.90
N LYS A 330 16.53 -1.41 28.58
CA LYS A 330 17.66 -1.26 29.52
C LYS A 330 17.77 0.14 30.12
N GLY A 331 17.10 1.14 29.55
CA GLY A 331 17.32 2.54 29.88
C GLY A 331 18.66 3.04 29.31
N LEU A 332 19.25 4.03 29.99
CA LEU A 332 20.48 4.70 29.55
C LEU A 332 21.76 4.01 30.01
N GLU A 333 21.65 2.91 30.76
CA GLU A 333 22.78 2.15 31.34
C GLU A 333 23.28 1.04 30.39
N GLY A 334 22.91 1.04 29.12
CA GLY A 334 23.23 0.03 28.12
C GLY A 334 24.64 0.10 27.55
#